data_331127103edb1c3831be28d330743014
#
_entry.id   331127103edb1c3831be28d330743014
#
_cell.length_a   1.000
_cell.length_b   1.000
_cell.length_c   1.000
_cell.angle_alpha   90.00
_cell.angle_beta   90.00
_cell.angle_gamma   90.00
#
_symmetry.space_group_name_H-M   'P 1'
#
loop_
_entity.id
_entity.type
_entity.pdbx_description
1 polymer ?
#
loop_
_entity_poly.entity_id
_entity_poly.type
_entity_poly.pdbx_seq_one_letter_code
_entity_poly.pdbx_strand_id
1 'polypeptide(L)' 'MKKIVAAWIEQILEFPSKLEYLAYMEGVKAKGQKFSEVDYKQLESGVVRIQVRKQHNNNAFPDDMKEGE' A
#
# COMPACT_ATOMS: atom_id res chain seq x y z
N MET A 1 24.03 -6.30 -17.92
CA MET A 1 22.68 -5.68 -18.08
C MET A 1 21.87 -5.92 -16.83
N LYS A 2 21.20 -4.89 -16.34
CA LYS A 2 20.39 -5.07 -15.14
C LYS A 2 19.03 -5.65 -15.50
N LYS A 3 18.44 -6.33 -14.54
CA LYS A 3 17.11 -6.89 -14.68
C LYS A 3 16.29 -6.47 -13.48
N ILE A 4 15.08 -5.97 -13.70
CA ILE A 4 14.19 -5.60 -12.61
C ILE A 4 13.41 -6.85 -12.21
N VAL A 5 13.73 -7.38 -11.04
CA VAL A 5 13.05 -8.57 -10.51
C VAL A 5 11.74 -8.18 -9.85
N ALA A 6 11.72 -7.06 -9.16
CA ALA A 6 10.53 -6.57 -8.49
C ALA A 6 10.63 -5.07 -8.31
N ALA A 7 9.50 -4.40 -8.28
CA ALA A 7 9.47 -2.96 -8.04
C ALA A 7 8.13 -2.58 -7.43
N TRP A 8 8.17 -1.76 -6.39
CA TRP A 8 6.96 -1.26 -5.76
C TRP A 8 7.23 0.14 -5.21
N ILE A 9 6.13 0.83 -4.88
CA ILE A 9 6.19 2.16 -4.30
C ILE A 9 5.77 2.03 -2.84
N GLU A 10 6.60 2.53 -1.94
CA GLU A 10 6.29 2.52 -0.52
C GLU A 10 5.98 3.94 -0.08
N GLN A 11 4.86 4.12 0.63
CA GLN A 11 4.42 5.45 1.05
C GLN A 11 3.95 5.43 2.48
N ILE A 12 4.10 6.56 3.16
CA ILE A 12 3.49 6.79 4.46
C ILE A 12 2.44 7.86 4.25
N LEU A 13 1.19 7.52 4.54
CA LEU A 13 0.06 8.40 4.29
C LEU A 13 -0.60 8.80 5.60
N GLU A 14 -1.12 10.04 5.65
CA GLU A 14 -1.89 10.50 6.79
C GLU A 14 -3.26 10.97 6.33
N PHE A 15 -4.26 10.61 7.10
CA PHE A 15 -5.63 11.03 6.84
C PHE A 15 -6.17 11.78 8.05
N PRO A 16 -6.91 12.87 7.84
CA PRO A 16 -7.42 13.65 8.96
C PRO A 16 -8.44 12.90 9.81
N SER A 17 -9.05 11.85 9.26
CA SER A 17 -10.02 11.06 10.01
C SER A 17 -10.06 9.66 9.48
N LYS A 18 -10.70 8.78 10.27
CA LYS A 18 -10.86 7.39 9.84
C LYS A 18 -11.77 7.27 8.62
N LEU A 19 -12.73 8.18 8.48
CA LEU A 19 -13.61 8.16 7.32
C LEU A 19 -12.83 8.38 6.03
N GLU A 20 -11.88 9.33 6.06
CA GLU A 20 -11.03 9.57 4.91
C GLU A 20 -10.19 8.35 4.57
N TYR A 21 -9.65 7.71 5.60
CA TYR A 21 -8.86 6.50 5.41
C TYR A 21 -9.70 5.40 4.76
N LEU A 22 -10.91 5.18 5.25
CA LEU A 22 -11.76 4.13 4.70
C LEU A 22 -12.14 4.42 3.25
N ALA A 23 -12.41 5.68 2.93
CA ALA A 23 -12.72 6.06 1.55
C ALA A 23 -11.55 5.79 0.63
N TYR A 24 -10.34 6.10 1.09
CA TYR A 24 -9.13 5.82 0.31
C TYR A 24 -8.98 4.33 0.04
N MET A 25 -9.18 3.50 1.07
CA MET A 25 -9.01 2.06 0.92
C MET A 25 -10.03 1.47 -0.04
N GLU A 26 -11.26 1.99 -0.02
CA GLU A 26 -12.27 1.54 -0.97
C GLU A 26 -11.90 1.88 -2.40
N GLY A 27 -11.35 3.08 -2.60
CA GLY A 27 -10.89 3.49 -3.92
C GLY A 27 -9.78 2.58 -4.44
N VAL A 28 -8.85 2.19 -3.58
CA VAL A 28 -7.76 1.30 -3.97
C VAL A 28 -8.30 -0.06 -4.38
N LYS A 29 -9.26 -0.58 -3.63
CA LYS A 29 -9.87 -1.88 -3.97
C LYS A 29 -10.60 -1.80 -5.30
N ALA A 30 -11.27 -0.70 -5.57
CA ALA A 30 -12.03 -0.54 -6.81
C ALA A 30 -11.12 -0.51 -8.02
N LYS A 31 -9.88 -0.02 -7.85
CA LYS A 31 -8.93 0.03 -8.96
C LYS A 31 -8.31 -1.32 -9.27
N GLY A 32 -8.42 -2.28 -8.37
CA GLY A 32 -7.83 -3.59 -8.58
C GLY A 32 -6.31 -3.59 -8.57
N GLN A 33 -5.68 -2.54 -8.09
CA GLN A 33 -4.23 -2.43 -8.03
C GLN A 33 -3.70 -3.28 -6.88
N LYS A 34 -2.56 -3.93 -7.10
CA LYS A 34 -1.90 -4.66 -6.03
C LYS A 34 -1.44 -3.69 -4.97
N PHE A 35 -1.75 -4.00 -3.73
CA PHE A 35 -1.62 -3.06 -2.62
C PHE A 35 -1.51 -3.83 -1.32
N SER A 36 -0.61 -3.38 -0.45
CA SER A 36 -0.42 -4.01 0.84
C SER A 36 -0.31 -2.93 1.91
N GLU A 37 -1.09 -3.07 2.97
CA GLU A 37 -1.00 -2.18 4.12
C GLU A 37 -0.01 -2.80 5.10
N VAL A 38 1.14 -2.12 5.28
CA VAL A 38 2.23 -2.64 6.09
C VAL A 38 2.03 -2.30 7.57
N ASP A 39 1.51 -1.10 7.83
CA ASP A 39 1.36 -0.62 9.20
C ASP A 39 0.17 0.32 9.29
N TYR A 40 -0.44 0.37 10.47
CA TYR A 40 -1.59 1.21 10.73
C TYR A 40 -1.46 1.80 12.13
N LYS A 41 -1.68 3.10 12.25
CA LYS A 41 -1.62 3.77 13.54
C LYS A 41 -2.65 4.88 13.59
N GLN A 42 -3.47 4.89 14.62
CA GLN A 42 -4.41 5.96 14.87
C GLN A 42 -3.87 6.83 15.99
N LEU A 43 -3.75 8.13 15.74
CA LEU A 43 -3.22 9.08 16.71
C LEU A 43 -4.34 9.61 17.58
N GLU A 44 -3.95 10.23 18.69
CA GLU A 44 -4.93 10.75 19.65
C GLU A 44 -5.86 11.79 19.04
N SER A 45 -5.33 12.55 18.09
CA SER A 45 -6.11 13.61 17.43
C SER A 45 -7.14 13.07 16.46
N GLY A 46 -7.17 11.75 16.24
CA GLY A 46 -8.06 11.15 15.25
C GLY A 46 -7.42 10.98 13.89
N VAL A 47 -6.23 11.49 13.72
CA VAL A 47 -5.46 11.31 12.48
C VAL A 47 -5.07 9.85 12.34
N VAL A 48 -5.20 9.31 11.14
CA VAL A 48 -4.78 7.94 10.83
C VAL A 48 -3.54 8.00 9.96
N ARG A 49 -2.51 7.27 10.35
CA ARG A 49 -1.26 7.18 9.58
C ARG A 49 -1.05 5.74 9.19
N ILE A 50 -0.80 5.51 7.92
CA ILE A 50 -0.58 4.15 7.43
C ILE A 50 0.68 4.11 6.58
N GLN A 51 1.28 2.92 6.52
CA GLN A 51 2.38 2.65 5.60
C GLN A 51 1.90 1.61 4.61
N VAL A 52 2.07 1.90 3.33
CA VAL A 52 1.53 1.05 2.27
C VAL A 52 2.57 0.78 1.21
N ARG A 53 2.36 -0.31 0.49
CA ARG A 53 3.15 -0.66 -0.68
C ARG A 53 2.21 -0.86 -1.86
N LYS A 54 2.56 -0.27 -2.99
CA LYS A 54 1.78 -0.38 -4.22
C LYS A 54 2.65 -0.96 -5.32
N GLN A 55 2.05 -1.75 -6.18
CA GLN A 55 2.76 -2.27 -7.35
C GLN A 55 3.20 -1.10 -8.25
N HIS A 56 4.43 -1.17 -8.72
CA HIS A 56 4.96 -0.19 -9.65
C HIS A 56 4.89 -0.76 -11.06
N ASN A 57 4.06 -0.17 -11.90
CA ASN A 57 3.78 -0.66 -13.26
C ASN A 57 3.34 -2.12 -13.18
N ASN A 58 3.94 -3.00 -13.98
CA ASN A 58 3.60 -4.43 -13.96
C ASN A 58 4.70 -5.27 -13.34
N ASN A 59 5.54 -4.66 -12.52
CA ASN A 59 6.62 -5.39 -11.87
C ASN A 59 6.09 -6.24 -10.73
N ALA A 60 6.89 -7.21 -10.30
CA ALA A 60 6.50 -8.08 -9.21
C ALA A 60 6.34 -7.29 -7.92
N PHE A 61 5.36 -7.67 -7.14
CA PHE A 61 5.06 -7.08 -5.85
C PHE A 61 5.59 -8.01 -4.76
N PRO A 62 5.89 -7.51 -3.55
CA PRO A 62 6.43 -8.38 -2.50
C PRO A 62 5.60 -9.64 -2.26
N ASP A 63 4.28 -9.53 -2.29
CA ASP A 63 3.43 -10.70 -2.05
C ASP A 63 3.57 -11.76 -3.15
N ASP A 64 3.91 -11.34 -4.37
CA ASP A 64 4.10 -12.26 -5.49
C ASP A 64 5.41 -13.03 -5.38
N MET A 65 6.32 -12.55 -4.56
CA MET A 65 7.65 -13.13 -4.44
C MET A 65 7.73 -14.20 -3.35
N LYS A 66 6.65 -14.39 -2.67
CA LYS A 66 6.60 -15.45 -1.67
C LYS A 66 6.68 -16.78 -2.35
N GLU A 67 7.12 -17.48 -2.27
CA GLU A 67 7.00 -18.53 -2.91
C GLU A 67 7.58 -19.45 -2.82
N GLY A 68 7.63 -19.66 -2.80
CA GLY A 68 8.20 -20.29 -2.91
C GLY A 68 8.62 -21.07 -3.37
N GLU A 69 8.53 -20.90 -3.39
CA GLU A 69 8.77 -21.33 -3.97
C GLU A 69 9.19 -21.91 -3.68
#